data_4be7d27bb2d07387c69868db898f18ec
#
_entry.id   4be7d27bb2d07387c69868db898f18ec
#
_cell.length_a   1.000
_cell.length_b   1.000
_cell.length_c   1.000
_cell.angle_alpha   90.00
_cell.angle_beta   90.00
_cell.angle_gamma   90.00
#
_symmetry.space_group_name_H-M   'P 1'
#
loop_
_entity.id
_entity.type
_entity.pdbx_description
1 polymer ?
#
loop_
_entity_poly.entity_id
_entity_poly.type
_entity_poly.pdbx_seq_one_letter_code
_entity_poly.pdbx_strand_id
1 'polypeptide(L)'
;MKFNTKINNLLIIALSTLMLSACSTAKKAGGGGAGDVYTGNDTVEYLASGVKDRVFFATNSSSLTTASRDTLRKQASYLRKNKKLNVVLEGHADERGTREYNLALGEKRANSAKDYLMTYGISGKRVSVISYGKEKPVNSASTPLAWSQNRRSVTIKAK
;
A
#
# COMPACT_ATOMS: atom_id res chain seq x y z
N MET A 1 73.39 -3.62 -6.04
CA MET A 1 72.48 -2.50 -5.81
C MET A 1 71.09 -3.09 -5.46
N LYS A 2 70.70 -3.06 -4.17
CA LYS A 2 69.39 -3.52 -3.72
C LYS A 2 68.44 -2.30 -3.68
N PHE A 3 67.58 -2.17 -4.64
CA PHE A 3 66.57 -1.10 -4.69
C PHE A 3 65.40 -1.50 -3.82
N ASN A 4 64.95 -0.55 -3.01
CA ASN A 4 64.03 -0.67 -1.91
C ASN A 4 62.59 -0.94 -2.39
N THR A 5 62.14 -2.15 -2.28
CA THR A 5 60.78 -2.62 -2.63
C THR A 5 59.71 -2.22 -1.61
N LYS A 6 60.11 -1.45 -0.57
CA LYS A 6 59.16 -1.07 0.54
C LYS A 6 58.39 0.24 0.32
N ILE A 7 58.81 1.07 -0.64
CA ILE A 7 58.18 2.39 -0.88
C ILE A 7 56.97 2.28 -1.82
N ASN A 8 56.97 1.29 -2.73
CA ASN A 8 55.87 1.13 -3.69
C ASN A 8 54.56 0.58 -3.07
N ASN A 9 54.65 -0.14 -1.95
CA ASN A 9 53.45 -0.68 -1.32
C ASN A 9 52.68 0.35 -0.46
N LEU A 10 53.32 1.43 -0.03
CA LEU A 10 52.67 2.48 0.76
C LEU A 10 51.87 3.46 -0.12
N LEU A 11 52.27 3.63 -1.40
CA LEU A 11 51.59 4.55 -2.32
C LEU A 11 50.33 3.92 -2.93
N ILE A 12 50.26 2.56 -3.01
CA ILE A 12 49.09 1.82 -3.56
C ILE A 12 47.98 1.77 -2.53
N ILE A 13 48.29 1.77 -1.23
CA ILE A 13 47.29 1.69 -0.16
C ILE A 13 46.62 3.06 0.06
N ALA A 14 47.27 4.15 -0.26
CA ALA A 14 46.71 5.51 -0.11
C ALA A 14 45.71 5.90 -1.23
N LEU A 15 45.66 5.18 -2.36
CA LEU A 15 44.79 5.51 -3.49
C LEU A 15 43.50 4.67 -3.51
N SER A 16 43.32 3.71 -2.61
CA SER A 16 42.17 2.81 -2.58
C SER A 16 41.05 3.23 -1.60
N THR A 17 41.20 4.33 -0.84
CA THR A 17 40.24 4.76 0.19
C THR A 17 39.37 5.94 -0.17
N LEU A 18 39.33 6.38 -1.45
CA LEU A 18 38.60 7.58 -1.84
C LEU A 18 37.41 7.30 -2.81
N MET A 19 36.84 6.12 -2.83
CA MET A 19 35.65 5.79 -3.64
C MET A 19 34.54 5.12 -2.87
N LEU A 20 34.23 5.60 -1.66
CA LEU A 20 33.01 5.20 -0.96
C LEU A 20 32.34 6.43 -0.34
N SER A 21 31.73 7.26 -1.17
CA SER A 21 30.76 8.21 -0.68
C SER A 21 29.94 8.77 -1.85
N ALA A 22 29.01 7.98 -2.35
CA ALA A 22 27.85 8.48 -3.10
C ALA A 22 26.80 7.38 -3.20
N CYS A 23 26.32 6.82 -2.08
CA CYS A 23 24.96 6.30 -2.04
C CYS A 23 24.04 7.44 -1.63
N SER A 24 23.84 8.37 -2.52
CA SER A 24 22.70 9.24 -2.50
C SER A 24 21.48 8.35 -2.75
N THR A 25 20.65 8.17 -1.73
CA THR A 25 19.29 7.64 -1.86
C THR A 25 18.50 8.57 -2.76
N ALA A 26 18.63 8.40 -4.06
CA ALA A 26 17.73 8.96 -5.02
C ALA A 26 16.34 8.39 -4.70
N LYS A 27 15.48 9.19 -4.07
CA LYS A 27 14.04 8.97 -4.10
C LYS A 27 13.65 8.88 -5.57
N LYS A 28 13.40 7.67 -6.05
CA LYS A 28 12.97 7.42 -7.42
C LYS A 28 11.59 8.06 -7.58
N ALA A 29 11.57 9.28 -8.07
CA ALA A 29 10.39 9.88 -8.68
C ALA A 29 10.16 9.13 -10.00
N GLY A 30 9.48 7.99 -9.93
CA GLY A 30 9.08 7.21 -11.08
C GLY A 30 7.67 7.61 -11.49
N GLY A 31 7.54 8.25 -12.62
CA GLY A 31 6.24 8.56 -13.23
C GLY A 31 5.53 7.31 -13.72
N GLY A 32 4.20 7.39 -13.74
CA GLY A 32 3.32 6.49 -14.48
C GLY A 32 2.59 5.43 -13.66
N GLY A 33 1.35 5.68 -13.32
CA GLY A 33 0.33 4.66 -13.04
C GLY A 33 0.34 3.94 -11.68
N ALA A 34 1.48 3.72 -11.06
CA ALA A 34 1.58 3.14 -9.72
C ALA A 34 2.14 4.13 -8.68
N GLY A 35 2.63 5.29 -9.12
CA GLY A 35 3.41 6.22 -8.30
C GLY A 35 2.59 7.06 -7.31
N ASP A 36 1.26 7.06 -7.40
CA ASP A 36 0.39 7.83 -6.51
C ASP A 36 -0.34 6.97 -5.47
N VAL A 37 0.01 5.68 -5.40
CA VAL A 37 -0.54 4.77 -4.39
C VAL A 37 0.22 4.93 -3.09
N TYR A 38 -0.53 5.13 -2.00
CA TYR A 38 0.03 5.24 -0.67
C TYR A 38 0.73 3.94 -0.23
N THR A 39 1.96 4.06 0.25
CA THR A 39 2.79 2.92 0.70
C THR A 39 3.21 3.00 2.17
N GLY A 40 2.84 4.08 2.87
CA GLY A 40 3.12 4.26 4.29
C GLY A 40 2.27 3.37 5.20
N ASN A 41 2.45 3.51 6.51
CA ASN A 41 1.74 2.72 7.52
C ASN A 41 1.07 3.57 8.60
N ASP A 42 1.23 4.88 8.58
CA ASP A 42 0.72 5.83 9.59
C ASP A 42 -0.81 5.85 9.72
N THR A 43 -1.52 5.45 8.65
CA THR A 43 -3.00 5.34 8.66
C THR A 43 -3.48 3.89 8.67
N VAL A 44 -2.57 2.91 8.77
CA VAL A 44 -2.91 1.49 8.71
C VAL A 44 -3.23 0.97 10.11
N GLU A 45 -4.37 0.32 10.24
CA GLU A 45 -4.73 -0.49 11.39
C GLU A 45 -4.62 -1.98 11.06
N TYR A 46 -4.94 -2.83 12.03
CA TYR A 46 -4.79 -4.27 11.85
C TYR A 46 -6.11 -5.00 12.10
N LEU A 47 -6.51 -5.79 11.11
CA LEU A 47 -7.61 -6.74 11.23
C LEU A 47 -7.30 -7.83 12.27
N ALA A 48 -6.02 -8.23 12.34
CA ALA A 48 -5.44 -9.12 13.31
C ALA A 48 -3.93 -8.90 13.39
N SER A 49 -3.23 -9.48 14.36
CA SER A 49 -1.77 -9.36 14.50
C SER A 49 -1.06 -9.69 13.17
N GLY A 50 -0.31 -8.73 12.64
CA GLY A 50 0.41 -8.84 11.36
C GLY A 50 -0.45 -8.83 10.10
N VAL A 51 -1.77 -8.62 10.21
CA VAL A 51 -2.71 -8.55 9.08
C VAL A 51 -3.27 -7.14 8.97
N LYS A 52 -2.73 -6.35 8.05
CA LYS A 52 -3.22 -4.98 7.78
C LYS A 52 -4.70 -5.02 7.36
N ASP A 53 -5.46 -4.04 7.81
CA ASP A 53 -6.90 -3.96 7.57
C ASP A 53 -7.26 -3.33 6.21
N ARG A 54 -6.35 -2.57 5.58
CA ARG A 54 -6.65 -1.76 4.41
C ARG A 54 -5.69 -1.92 3.25
N VAL A 55 -6.19 -1.59 2.07
CA VAL A 55 -5.45 -1.51 0.81
C VAL A 55 -5.69 -0.16 0.14
N PHE A 56 -4.72 0.29 -0.66
CA PHE A 56 -4.73 1.61 -1.28
C PHE A 56 -4.79 1.52 -2.81
N PHE A 57 -5.30 2.59 -3.42
CA PHE A 57 -5.56 2.68 -4.86
C PHE A 57 -4.95 3.94 -5.47
N ALA A 58 -4.64 3.86 -6.75
CA ALA A 58 -4.26 5.02 -7.55
C ALA A 58 -5.43 5.98 -7.75
N THR A 59 -5.12 7.20 -8.19
CA THR A 59 -6.12 8.20 -8.59
C THR A 59 -7.05 7.60 -9.65
N ASN A 60 -8.33 7.83 -9.48
CA ASN A 60 -9.38 7.40 -10.42
C ASN A 60 -9.35 5.89 -10.78
N SER A 61 -8.85 5.05 -9.88
CA SER A 61 -8.69 3.61 -10.11
C SER A 61 -9.27 2.78 -8.97
N SER A 62 -9.79 1.61 -9.33
CA SER A 62 -10.16 0.51 -8.42
C SER A 62 -9.28 -0.73 -8.64
N SER A 63 -8.23 -0.64 -9.45
CA SER A 63 -7.30 -1.73 -9.72
C SER A 63 -6.41 -2.01 -8.52
N LEU A 64 -6.28 -3.28 -8.15
CA LEU A 64 -5.41 -3.72 -7.06
C LEU A 64 -3.94 -3.76 -7.50
N THR A 65 -3.07 -3.11 -6.72
CA THR A 65 -1.62 -3.23 -6.89
C THR A 65 -1.10 -4.55 -6.35
N THR A 66 0.16 -4.89 -6.63
CA THR A 66 0.81 -6.07 -6.04
C THR A 66 0.81 -6.00 -4.52
N ALA A 67 1.14 -4.86 -3.92
CA ALA A 67 1.11 -4.66 -2.47
C ALA A 67 -0.30 -4.83 -1.88
N SER A 68 -1.33 -4.34 -2.57
CA SER A 68 -2.73 -4.53 -2.19
C SER A 68 -3.12 -6.01 -2.22
N ARG A 69 -2.73 -6.73 -3.27
CA ARG A 69 -2.98 -8.18 -3.39
C ARG A 69 -2.27 -8.97 -2.29
N ASP A 70 -1.03 -8.61 -1.92
CA ASP A 70 -0.30 -9.25 -0.83
C ASP A 70 -1.01 -9.07 0.52
N THR A 71 -1.52 -7.87 0.78
CA THR A 71 -2.32 -7.59 1.97
C THR A 71 -3.61 -8.43 1.98
N LEU A 72 -4.35 -8.45 0.87
CA LEU A 72 -5.59 -9.23 0.77
C LEU A 72 -5.35 -10.74 0.86
N ARG A 73 -4.22 -11.26 0.38
CA ARG A 73 -3.83 -12.68 0.60
C ARG A 73 -3.67 -13.01 2.08
N LYS A 74 -3.04 -12.12 2.86
CA LYS A 74 -2.92 -12.28 4.32
C LYS A 74 -4.30 -12.22 5.00
N GLN A 75 -5.16 -11.30 4.58
CA GLN A 75 -6.54 -11.22 5.06
C GLN A 75 -7.32 -12.49 4.72
N ALA A 76 -7.22 -13.00 3.49
CA ALA A 76 -7.87 -14.25 3.09
C ALA A 76 -7.39 -15.45 3.92
N SER A 77 -6.08 -15.55 4.19
CA SER A 77 -5.52 -16.58 5.06
C SER A 77 -6.11 -16.51 6.47
N TYR A 78 -6.19 -15.31 7.04
CA TYR A 78 -6.81 -15.08 8.34
C TYR A 78 -8.30 -15.46 8.34
N LEU A 79 -9.06 -15.03 7.33
CA LEU A 79 -10.49 -15.32 7.22
C LEU A 79 -10.80 -16.81 7.00
N ARG A 80 -9.93 -17.56 6.32
CA ARG A 80 -10.05 -19.02 6.17
C ARG A 80 -9.86 -19.76 7.48
N LYS A 81 -8.95 -19.29 8.35
CA LYS A 81 -8.77 -19.84 9.71
C LYS A 81 -9.94 -19.49 10.62
N ASN A 82 -10.59 -18.34 10.39
CA ASN A 82 -11.69 -17.82 11.20
C ASN A 82 -13.02 -17.90 10.44
N LYS A 83 -13.52 -19.13 10.20
CA LYS A 83 -14.66 -19.40 9.32
C LYS A 83 -15.98 -18.71 9.74
N LYS A 84 -16.16 -18.43 11.03
CA LYS A 84 -17.36 -17.76 11.57
C LYS A 84 -17.31 -16.24 11.44
N LEU A 85 -16.14 -15.66 11.16
CA LEU A 85 -15.98 -14.22 11.07
C LEU A 85 -16.54 -13.68 9.75
N ASN A 86 -17.47 -12.76 9.84
CA ASN A 86 -17.93 -11.95 8.71
C ASN A 86 -17.21 -10.61 8.72
N VAL A 87 -17.09 -10.00 7.55
CA VAL A 87 -16.41 -8.71 7.39
C VAL A 87 -17.21 -7.76 6.50
N VAL A 88 -16.99 -6.48 6.69
CA VAL A 88 -17.47 -5.43 5.81
C VAL A 88 -16.25 -4.79 5.13
N LEU A 89 -16.32 -4.62 3.84
CA LEU A 89 -15.36 -3.85 3.05
C LEU A 89 -15.89 -2.45 2.83
N GLU A 90 -15.23 -1.48 3.45
CA GLU A 90 -15.55 -0.06 3.29
C GLU A 90 -14.74 0.52 2.15
N GLY A 91 -15.40 1.16 1.18
CA GLY A 91 -14.75 1.83 0.07
C GLY A 91 -14.72 3.34 0.25
N HIS A 92 -13.55 3.93 -0.02
CA HIS A 92 -13.29 5.36 0.17
C HIS A 92 -12.61 5.98 -1.05
N ALA A 93 -12.82 7.28 -1.22
CA ALA A 93 -12.20 8.10 -2.25
C ALA A 93 -11.56 9.34 -1.62
N ASP A 94 -10.72 10.04 -2.39
CA ASP A 94 -10.24 11.36 -2.01
C ASP A 94 -11.32 12.43 -2.25
N GLU A 95 -11.09 13.67 -1.82
CA GLU A 95 -12.09 14.75 -1.85
C GLU A 95 -12.46 15.24 -3.26
N ARG A 96 -11.65 14.95 -4.28
CA ARG A 96 -11.81 15.49 -5.63
C ARG A 96 -12.95 14.80 -6.38
N GLY A 97 -13.71 15.58 -7.13
CA GLY A 97 -14.87 15.11 -7.89
C GLY A 97 -16.20 15.21 -7.13
N THR A 98 -17.28 14.80 -7.81
CA THR A 98 -18.63 14.85 -7.23
C THR A 98 -18.84 13.79 -6.14
N ARG A 99 -19.85 13.98 -5.33
CA ARG A 99 -20.22 13.02 -4.28
C ARG A 99 -20.64 11.68 -4.87
N GLU A 100 -21.49 11.72 -5.87
CA GLU A 100 -22.05 10.55 -6.56
C GLU A 100 -20.93 9.73 -7.23
N TYR A 101 -20.04 10.39 -7.95
CA TYR A 101 -18.89 9.77 -8.58
C TYR A 101 -17.99 9.05 -7.54
N ASN A 102 -17.66 9.72 -6.43
CA ASN A 102 -16.81 9.15 -5.39
C ASN A 102 -17.49 8.00 -4.63
N LEU A 103 -18.82 8.06 -4.47
CA LEU A 103 -19.58 6.95 -3.89
C LEU A 103 -19.47 5.70 -4.79
N ALA A 104 -19.68 5.85 -6.09
CA ALA A 104 -19.53 4.76 -7.05
C ALA A 104 -18.07 4.26 -7.13
N LEU A 105 -17.08 5.15 -7.08
CA LEU A 105 -15.66 4.75 -7.10
C LEU A 105 -15.28 3.99 -5.82
N GLY A 106 -15.74 4.43 -4.65
CA GLY A 106 -15.54 3.73 -3.39
C GLY A 106 -16.15 2.33 -3.43
N GLU A 107 -17.36 2.19 -3.97
CA GLU A 107 -18.01 0.89 -4.15
C GLU A 107 -17.20 -0.03 -5.05
N LYS A 108 -16.72 0.45 -6.20
CA LYS A 108 -15.85 -0.32 -7.11
C LYS A 108 -14.57 -0.79 -6.41
N ARG A 109 -13.95 0.03 -5.58
CA ARG A 109 -12.75 -0.32 -4.80
C ARG A 109 -13.02 -1.44 -3.80
N ALA A 110 -14.12 -1.34 -3.06
CA ALA A 110 -14.51 -2.36 -2.11
C ALA A 110 -14.89 -3.67 -2.81
N ASN A 111 -15.59 -3.62 -3.94
CA ASN A 111 -15.89 -4.80 -4.75
C ASN A 111 -14.63 -5.45 -5.32
N SER A 112 -13.64 -4.69 -5.80
CA SER A 112 -12.36 -5.26 -6.25
C SER A 112 -11.64 -6.04 -5.13
N ALA A 113 -11.68 -5.54 -3.89
CA ALA A 113 -11.13 -6.25 -2.75
C ALA A 113 -11.96 -7.51 -2.41
N LYS A 114 -13.30 -7.44 -2.44
CA LYS A 114 -14.21 -8.58 -2.25
C LYS A 114 -13.94 -9.68 -3.26
N ASP A 115 -13.92 -9.33 -4.54
CA ASP A 115 -13.72 -10.30 -5.63
C ASP A 115 -12.37 -11.01 -5.45
N TYR A 116 -11.32 -10.26 -5.07
CA TYR A 116 -10.02 -10.85 -4.79
C TYR A 116 -10.05 -11.80 -3.58
N LEU A 117 -10.74 -11.48 -2.50
CA LEU A 117 -10.91 -12.39 -1.36
C LEU A 117 -11.66 -13.65 -1.78
N MET A 118 -12.67 -13.52 -2.65
CA MET A 118 -13.44 -14.67 -3.16
C MET A 118 -12.58 -15.60 -4.01
N THR A 119 -11.62 -15.12 -4.80
CA THR A 119 -10.66 -15.98 -5.53
C THR A 119 -9.81 -16.84 -4.59
N TYR A 120 -9.67 -16.44 -3.31
CA TYR A 120 -8.99 -17.22 -2.26
C TYR A 120 -9.95 -18.05 -1.41
N GLY A 121 -11.17 -18.30 -1.90
CA GLY A 121 -12.14 -19.20 -1.28
C GLY A 121 -12.93 -18.60 -0.12
N ILE A 122 -12.95 -17.27 0.03
CA ILE A 122 -13.84 -16.62 0.99
C ILE A 122 -15.23 -16.50 0.38
N SER A 123 -16.26 -17.08 1.05
CA SER A 123 -17.64 -16.99 0.58
C SER A 123 -18.12 -15.53 0.52
N GLY A 124 -18.71 -15.14 -0.60
CA GLY A 124 -19.27 -13.80 -0.79
C GLY A 124 -20.36 -13.44 0.24
N LYS A 125 -21.03 -14.43 0.83
CA LYS A 125 -22.02 -14.25 1.91
C LYS A 125 -21.39 -13.72 3.21
N ARG A 126 -20.08 -13.92 3.38
CA ARG A 126 -19.31 -13.45 4.54
C ARG A 126 -18.73 -12.04 4.37
N VAL A 127 -18.86 -11.46 3.17
CA VAL A 127 -18.23 -10.19 2.82
C VAL A 127 -19.27 -9.22 2.31
N SER A 128 -19.67 -8.28 3.14
CA SER A 128 -20.51 -7.16 2.76
C SER A 128 -19.67 -6.00 2.23
N VAL A 129 -20.27 -5.16 1.40
CA VAL A 129 -19.61 -3.96 0.83
C VAL A 129 -20.45 -2.74 1.20
N ILE A 130 -19.75 -1.66 1.58
CA ILE A 130 -20.33 -0.33 1.75
C ILE A 130 -19.37 0.72 1.18
N SER A 131 -19.90 1.76 0.54
CA SER A 131 -19.11 2.90 0.11
C SER A 131 -19.45 4.12 0.95
N TYR A 132 -18.43 4.82 1.39
CA TYR A 132 -18.52 6.14 1.99
C TYR A 132 -18.07 7.24 1.02
N GLY A 133 -17.62 6.86 -0.19
CA GLY A 133 -17.10 7.83 -1.13
C GLY A 133 -16.03 8.71 -0.47
N LYS A 134 -16.22 10.03 -0.51
CA LYS A 134 -15.32 11.01 0.11
C LYS A 134 -15.77 11.48 1.51
N GLU A 135 -16.85 10.94 2.05
CA GLU A 135 -17.49 11.45 3.27
C GLU A 135 -16.77 11.08 4.57
N LYS A 136 -15.88 10.07 4.53
CA LYS A 136 -15.09 9.62 5.69
C LYS A 136 -13.59 9.62 5.37
N PRO A 137 -12.96 10.81 5.25
CA PRO A 137 -11.52 10.87 5.05
C PRO A 137 -10.78 10.40 6.30
N VAL A 138 -9.64 9.70 6.12
CA VAL A 138 -8.70 9.39 7.19
C VAL A 138 -7.73 10.56 7.43
N ASN A 139 -7.54 11.39 6.40
CA ASN A 139 -6.79 12.63 6.47
C ASN A 139 -7.57 13.72 5.72
N SER A 140 -7.95 14.78 6.43
CA SER A 140 -8.78 15.87 5.91
C SER A 140 -7.99 16.97 5.20
N ALA A 141 -6.66 16.86 5.13
CA ALA A 141 -5.85 17.87 4.43
C ALA A 141 -6.03 17.76 2.91
N SER A 142 -6.04 18.90 2.23
CA SER A 142 -6.10 18.99 0.76
C SER A 142 -4.71 18.90 0.14
N THR A 143 -4.04 17.76 0.34
CA THR A 143 -2.68 17.50 -0.15
C THR A 143 -2.59 16.18 -0.92
N PRO A 144 -1.61 16.02 -1.83
CA PRO A 144 -1.39 14.75 -2.52
C PRO A 144 -1.20 13.56 -1.58
N LEU A 145 -0.54 13.76 -0.44
CA LEU A 145 -0.38 12.73 0.59
C LEU A 145 -1.73 12.34 1.18
N ALA A 146 -2.54 13.30 1.65
CA ALA A 146 -3.86 13.04 2.21
C ALA A 146 -4.77 12.34 1.19
N TRP A 147 -4.76 12.78 -0.07
CA TRP A 147 -5.54 12.13 -1.12
C TRP A 147 -5.14 10.67 -1.31
N SER A 148 -3.83 10.37 -1.29
CA SER A 148 -3.35 8.98 -1.43
C SER A 148 -3.76 8.10 -0.24
N GLN A 149 -3.79 8.63 0.97
CA GLN A 149 -4.27 7.94 2.19
C GLN A 149 -5.79 7.72 2.17
N ASN A 150 -6.54 8.64 1.55
CA ASN A 150 -7.99 8.54 1.46
C ASN A 150 -8.47 7.53 0.40
N ARG A 151 -7.70 7.30 -0.66
CA ARG A 151 -8.01 6.32 -1.71
C ARG A 151 -7.77 4.89 -1.23
N ARG A 152 -8.70 4.33 -0.47
CA ARG A 152 -8.51 3.04 0.21
C ARG A 152 -9.78 2.17 0.22
N SER A 153 -9.59 0.89 0.49
CA SER A 153 -10.65 0.01 0.99
C SER A 153 -10.22 -0.59 2.33
N VAL A 154 -11.12 -0.58 3.30
CA VAL A 154 -10.86 -1.03 4.68
C VAL A 154 -11.70 -2.28 4.95
N THR A 155 -11.08 -3.30 5.53
CA THR A 155 -11.75 -4.53 5.98
C THR A 155 -12.00 -4.44 7.47
N ILE A 156 -13.24 -4.39 7.88
CA ILE A 156 -13.63 -4.39 9.29
C ILE A 156 -14.40 -5.67 9.65
N LYS A 157 -14.31 -6.10 10.90
CA LYS A 157 -15.12 -7.22 11.40
C LYS A 157 -16.57 -6.77 11.50
N ALA A 158 -17.48 -7.54 10.92
CA ALA A 158 -18.91 -7.31 11.15
C ALA A 158 -19.24 -7.60 12.62
N LYS A 159 -20.08 -6.73 13.19
CA LYS A 159 -20.62 -6.90 14.55
C LYS A 159 -21.70 -7.96 14.56
#